data_3ce569dc903f6be6734cf49074c377fd
#
_entry.id   3ce569dc903f6be6734cf49074c377fd
#
_cell.length_a   1.000
_cell.length_b   1.000
_cell.length_c   1.000
_cell.angle_alpha   90.00
_cell.angle_beta   90.00
_cell.angle_gamma   90.00
#
_symmetry.space_group_name_H-M   'P 1'
#
loop_
_entity.id
_entity.type
_entity.pdbx_description
1 polymer ?
#
loop_
_entity_poly.entity_id
_entity_poly.type
_entity_poly.pdbx_seq_one_letter_code
_entity_poly.pdbx_strand_id
1 'polypeptide(L)'
;MEPTQPPAPSGPALPKLSTTVLLAMAGIGVLVLASIFGYILFVAPGFRTDERLWWTGLTSVIFALAFYLLYAATHDRRIARPLAGGFFVVGAGSFYGSIFTGGASDLAKLLYLILLSVLVVVVLSAIFVMARDAERDAIRRAQRKHIP
;
A
#
# COMPACT_ATOMS: atom_id res chain seq x y z
N MET A 1 -12.07 -39.90 36.31
CA MET A 1 -11.76 -40.20 34.88
C MET A 1 -12.21 -39.02 34.07
N GLU A 2 -11.26 -38.16 33.68
CA GLU A 2 -11.54 -37.02 32.83
C GLU A 2 -11.65 -37.48 31.38
N PRO A 3 -12.67 -37.07 30.61
CA PRO A 3 -12.77 -37.45 29.22
C PRO A 3 -11.67 -36.77 28.40
N THR A 4 -10.73 -37.54 27.89
CA THR A 4 -9.73 -37.11 26.93
C THR A 4 -10.40 -36.57 25.67
N GLN A 5 -10.37 -35.25 25.46
CA GLN A 5 -10.82 -34.65 24.21
C GLN A 5 -9.96 -35.17 23.06
N PRO A 6 -10.58 -35.62 21.95
CA PRO A 6 -9.83 -36.01 20.77
C PRO A 6 -9.05 -34.80 20.22
N PRO A 7 -7.80 -34.99 19.74
CA PRO A 7 -7.01 -33.89 19.15
C PRO A 7 -7.76 -33.29 17.96
N ALA A 8 -7.83 -31.95 17.94
CA ALA A 8 -8.45 -31.22 16.84
C ALA A 8 -7.78 -31.60 15.51
N PRO A 9 -8.53 -31.78 14.41
CA PRO A 9 -7.96 -32.12 13.13
C PRO A 9 -7.00 -31.00 12.70
N SER A 10 -5.73 -31.35 12.56
CA SER A 10 -4.73 -30.47 11.98
C SER A 10 -5.10 -30.20 10.53
N GLY A 11 -5.66 -29.02 10.25
CA GLY A 11 -5.90 -28.56 8.88
C GLY A 11 -4.61 -28.63 8.06
N PRO A 12 -4.69 -28.71 6.72
CA PRO A 12 -3.53 -28.79 5.87
C PRO A 12 -2.62 -27.60 6.16
N ALA A 13 -1.42 -27.89 6.69
CA ALA A 13 -0.41 -26.87 6.95
C ALA A 13 -0.01 -26.27 5.60
N LEU A 14 -0.41 -25.03 5.36
CA LEU A 14 0.07 -24.28 4.19
C LEU A 14 1.61 -24.29 4.23
N PRO A 15 2.28 -24.61 3.11
CA PRO A 15 3.73 -24.63 3.07
C PRO A 15 4.26 -23.26 3.48
N LYS A 16 5.05 -23.20 4.56
CA LYS A 16 5.73 -21.98 5.00
C LYS A 16 6.74 -21.62 3.93
N LEU A 17 6.36 -20.71 3.04
CA LEU A 17 7.29 -20.12 2.07
C LEU A 17 8.47 -19.49 2.84
N SER A 18 9.69 -19.88 2.47
CA SER A 18 10.90 -19.27 3.03
C SER A 18 10.86 -17.76 2.81
N THR A 19 11.28 -16.99 3.82
CA THR A 19 11.39 -15.52 3.74
C THR A 19 12.20 -15.09 2.52
N THR A 20 13.21 -15.88 2.14
CA THR A 20 14.04 -15.65 0.94
C THR A 20 13.20 -15.76 -0.35
N VAL A 21 12.31 -16.73 -0.45
CA VAL A 21 11.43 -16.89 -1.62
C VAL A 21 10.43 -15.74 -1.70
N LEU A 22 9.85 -15.33 -0.58
CA LEU A 22 8.96 -14.16 -0.51
C LEU A 22 9.66 -12.87 -0.93
N LEU A 23 10.89 -12.64 -0.47
CA LEU A 23 11.71 -11.50 -0.85
C LEU A 23 12.08 -11.53 -2.34
N ALA A 24 12.43 -12.71 -2.88
CA ALA A 24 12.72 -12.86 -4.29
C ALA A 24 11.49 -12.58 -5.16
N MET A 25 10.33 -13.11 -4.81
CA MET A 25 9.07 -12.84 -5.51
C MET A 25 8.68 -11.36 -5.44
N ALA A 26 8.83 -10.73 -4.27
CA ALA A 26 8.59 -9.29 -4.11
C ALA A 26 9.56 -8.46 -4.97
N GLY A 27 10.85 -8.83 -5.01
CA GLY A 27 11.86 -8.17 -5.83
C GLY A 27 11.56 -8.28 -7.33
N ILE A 28 11.17 -9.45 -7.81
CA ILE A 28 10.75 -9.66 -9.20
C ILE A 28 9.48 -8.83 -9.50
N GLY A 29 8.51 -8.85 -8.61
CA GLY A 29 7.30 -8.04 -8.75
C GLY A 29 7.60 -6.55 -8.87
N VAL A 30 8.50 -6.03 -8.04
CA VAL A 30 8.94 -4.62 -8.10
C VAL A 30 9.65 -4.33 -9.43
N LEU A 31 10.52 -5.22 -9.91
CA LEU A 31 11.22 -5.04 -11.19
C LEU A 31 10.25 -5.00 -12.37
N VAL A 32 9.29 -5.93 -12.41
CA VAL A 32 8.27 -5.98 -13.48
C VAL A 32 7.44 -4.69 -13.47
N LEU A 33 6.98 -4.27 -12.31
CA LEU A 33 6.18 -3.05 -12.18
C LEU A 33 7.00 -1.80 -12.53
N ALA A 34 8.26 -1.71 -12.09
CA ALA A 34 9.15 -0.62 -12.45
C ALA A 34 9.42 -0.56 -13.97
N SER A 35 9.53 -1.72 -14.63
CA SER A 35 9.68 -1.80 -16.09
C SER A 35 8.41 -1.32 -16.81
N ILE A 36 7.23 -1.73 -16.37
CA ILE A 36 5.95 -1.25 -16.91
C ILE A 36 5.82 0.27 -16.71
N PHE A 37 6.16 0.75 -15.52
CA PHE A 37 6.14 2.16 -15.18
C PHE A 37 7.09 2.98 -16.06
N GLY A 38 8.34 2.53 -16.20
CA GLY A 38 9.32 3.17 -17.07
C GLY A 38 8.87 3.18 -18.53
N TYR A 39 8.27 2.09 -19.02
CA TYR A 39 7.72 2.04 -20.36
C TYR A 39 6.59 3.07 -20.57
N ILE A 40 5.64 3.15 -19.66
CA ILE A 40 4.51 4.12 -19.74
C ILE A 40 5.03 5.56 -19.71
N LEU A 41 6.01 5.87 -18.86
CA LEU A 41 6.54 7.21 -18.72
C LEU A 41 7.36 7.69 -19.90
N PHE A 42 8.24 6.83 -20.44
CA PHE A 42 9.30 7.26 -21.35
C PHE A 42 9.14 6.76 -22.80
N VAL A 43 8.48 5.63 -23.00
CA VAL A 43 8.48 4.93 -24.28
C VAL A 43 7.11 4.88 -24.95
N ALA A 44 6.02 4.72 -24.20
CA ALA A 44 4.69 4.50 -24.76
C ALA A 44 4.26 5.66 -25.69
N PRO A 45 4.11 5.41 -27.01
CA PRO A 45 3.69 6.44 -27.96
C PRO A 45 2.20 6.76 -27.76
N GLY A 46 1.82 8.03 -28.04
CA GLY A 46 0.41 8.45 -28.10
C GLY A 46 -0.22 8.86 -26.75
N PHE A 47 0.43 8.62 -25.62
CA PHE A 47 -0.09 9.09 -24.33
C PHE A 47 0.13 10.59 -24.15
N ARG A 48 -0.94 11.30 -23.79
CA ARG A 48 -0.88 12.71 -23.38
C ARG A 48 -0.25 12.82 -22.00
N THR A 49 0.22 14.01 -21.62
CA THR A 49 0.85 14.27 -20.33
C THR A 49 -0.07 13.94 -19.15
N ASP A 50 -1.35 14.31 -19.25
CA ASP A 50 -2.39 14.01 -18.26
C ASP A 50 -2.63 12.50 -18.09
N GLU A 51 -2.65 11.76 -19.18
CA GLU A 51 -2.78 10.29 -19.16
C GLU A 51 -1.55 9.61 -18.54
N ARG A 52 -0.34 10.07 -18.87
CA ARG A 52 0.90 9.55 -18.27
C ARG A 52 0.91 9.79 -16.76
N LEU A 53 0.53 10.98 -16.31
CA LEU A 53 0.42 11.29 -14.90
C LEU A 53 -0.66 10.46 -14.21
N TRP A 54 -1.78 10.22 -14.87
CA TRP A 54 -2.85 9.38 -14.33
C TRP A 54 -2.37 7.92 -14.12
N TRP A 55 -1.74 7.33 -15.13
CA TRP A 55 -1.17 5.98 -15.03
C TRP A 55 -0.05 5.89 -14.00
N THR A 56 0.78 6.93 -13.90
CA THR A 56 1.82 7.06 -12.87
C THR A 56 1.18 7.07 -11.48
N GLY A 57 0.12 7.84 -11.29
CA GLY A 57 -0.64 7.90 -10.06
C GLY A 57 -1.20 6.54 -9.65
N LEU A 58 -1.88 5.87 -10.58
CA LEU A 58 -2.47 4.56 -10.34
C LEU A 58 -1.43 3.52 -9.96
N THR A 59 -0.33 3.43 -10.72
CA THR A 59 0.76 2.48 -10.46
C THR A 59 1.41 2.75 -9.11
N SER A 60 1.64 4.02 -8.77
CA SER A 60 2.22 4.40 -7.47
C SER A 60 1.31 4.02 -6.30
N VAL A 61 -0.01 4.17 -6.43
CA VAL A 61 -0.96 3.75 -5.38
C VAL A 61 -0.96 2.23 -5.22
N ILE A 62 -0.87 1.47 -6.31
CA ILE A 62 -0.74 0.00 -6.24
C ILE A 62 0.54 -0.40 -5.50
N PHE A 63 1.67 0.26 -5.78
CA PHE A 63 2.91 0.03 -5.02
C PHE A 63 2.78 0.41 -3.55
N ALA A 64 2.18 1.56 -3.25
CA ALA A 64 1.93 1.97 -1.86
C ALA A 64 1.14 0.90 -1.10
N LEU A 65 0.09 0.37 -1.73
CA LEU A 65 -0.72 -0.71 -1.14
C LEU A 65 0.09 -2.00 -0.97
N ALA A 66 0.88 -2.40 -1.96
CA ALA A 66 1.72 -3.60 -1.89
C ALA A 66 2.74 -3.51 -0.76
N PHE A 67 3.43 -2.36 -0.60
CA PHE A 67 4.36 -2.14 0.51
C PHE A 67 3.65 -2.04 1.87
N TYR A 68 2.43 -1.50 1.90
CA TYR A 68 1.62 -1.50 3.12
C TYR A 68 1.23 -2.93 3.53
N LEU A 69 0.81 -3.78 2.59
CA LEU A 69 0.50 -5.18 2.86
C LEU A 69 1.75 -5.96 3.29
N LEU A 70 2.89 -5.70 2.65
CA LEU A 70 4.17 -6.28 3.06
C LEU A 70 4.53 -5.87 4.49
N TYR A 71 4.34 -4.60 4.84
CA TYR A 71 4.50 -4.12 6.21
C TYR A 71 3.57 -4.84 7.19
N ALA A 72 2.30 -5.01 6.85
CA ALA A 72 1.34 -5.72 7.68
C ALA A 72 1.73 -7.19 7.90
N ALA A 73 2.30 -7.84 6.88
CA ALA A 73 2.73 -9.24 6.94
C ALA A 73 4.05 -9.45 7.67
N THR A 74 5.04 -8.57 7.46
CA THR A 74 6.41 -8.76 7.97
C THR A 74 6.70 -7.99 9.25
N HIS A 75 5.88 -6.98 9.59
CA HIS A 75 6.09 -6.01 10.68
C HIS A 75 7.42 -5.25 10.56
N ASP A 76 8.07 -5.27 9.41
CA ASP A 76 9.30 -4.52 9.16
C ASP A 76 8.99 -3.04 8.90
N ARG A 77 9.18 -2.22 9.97
CA ARG A 77 8.88 -0.79 9.94
C ARG A 77 9.94 0.04 9.22
N ARG A 78 11.15 -0.51 9.02
CA ARG A 78 12.29 0.27 8.55
C ARG A 78 12.19 0.62 7.07
N ILE A 79 11.75 -0.31 6.24
CA ILE A 79 11.76 -0.18 4.78
C ILE A 79 10.35 -0.05 4.22
N ALA A 80 9.44 -0.94 4.61
CA ALA A 80 8.11 -1.01 4.00
C ALA A 80 7.26 0.25 4.27
N ARG A 81 7.33 0.81 5.47
CA ARG A 81 6.56 2.01 5.85
C ARG A 81 6.96 3.27 5.07
N PRO A 82 8.26 3.67 4.99
CA PRO A 82 8.65 4.84 4.21
C PRO A 82 8.41 4.66 2.71
N LEU A 83 8.57 3.44 2.16
CA LEU A 83 8.27 3.17 0.76
C LEU A 83 6.77 3.29 0.47
N ALA A 84 5.90 2.71 1.31
CA ALA A 84 4.46 2.87 1.15
C ALA A 84 4.04 4.35 1.19
N GLY A 85 4.57 5.13 2.13
CA GLY A 85 4.31 6.57 2.23
C GLY A 85 4.84 7.35 1.02
N GLY A 86 6.06 7.06 0.58
CA GLY A 86 6.67 7.70 -0.58
C GLY A 86 5.87 7.47 -1.86
N PHE A 87 5.50 6.22 -2.14
CA PHE A 87 4.67 5.89 -3.30
C PHE A 87 3.27 6.50 -3.20
N PHE A 88 2.68 6.60 -2.02
CA PHE A 88 1.40 7.27 -1.83
C PHE A 88 1.49 8.76 -2.18
N VAL A 89 2.54 9.46 -1.74
CA VAL A 89 2.76 10.89 -2.05
C VAL A 89 2.98 11.09 -3.55
N VAL A 90 3.80 10.25 -4.19
CA VAL A 90 4.00 10.29 -5.65
C VAL A 90 2.70 10.03 -6.39
N GLY A 91 1.91 9.06 -5.93
CA GLY A 91 0.61 8.74 -6.51
C GLY A 91 -0.37 9.90 -6.43
N ALA A 92 -0.54 10.48 -5.24
CA ALA A 92 -1.40 11.64 -5.03
C ALA A 92 -0.93 12.84 -5.88
N GLY A 93 0.36 13.18 -5.86
CA GLY A 93 0.94 14.26 -6.66
C GLY A 93 0.71 14.07 -8.16
N SER A 94 0.84 12.83 -8.66
CA SER A 94 0.61 12.50 -10.07
C SER A 94 -0.87 12.68 -10.47
N PHE A 95 -1.81 12.30 -9.60
CA PHE A 95 -3.23 12.54 -9.86
C PHE A 95 -3.57 14.04 -9.87
N TYR A 96 -3.04 14.82 -8.94
CA TYR A 96 -3.19 16.28 -8.98
C TYR A 96 -2.62 16.85 -10.27
N GLY A 97 -1.40 16.45 -10.65
CA GLY A 97 -0.77 16.86 -11.91
C GLY A 97 -1.60 16.50 -13.13
N SER A 98 -2.19 15.30 -13.19
CA SER A 98 -3.08 14.87 -14.27
C SER A 98 -4.31 15.77 -14.40
N ILE A 99 -4.94 16.16 -13.28
CA ILE A 99 -6.10 17.08 -13.29
C ILE A 99 -5.72 18.46 -13.85
N PHE A 100 -4.54 18.99 -13.44
CA PHE A 100 -4.11 20.32 -13.90
C PHE A 100 -3.72 20.32 -15.38
N THR A 101 -3.07 19.27 -15.87
CA THR A 101 -2.61 19.17 -17.27
C THR A 101 -3.72 18.69 -18.22
N GLY A 102 -4.79 18.12 -17.69
CA GLY A 102 -5.92 17.63 -18.47
C GLY A 102 -6.72 18.74 -19.14
N GLY A 103 -7.37 18.40 -20.26
CA GLY A 103 -8.21 19.32 -21.05
C GLY A 103 -9.63 19.51 -20.52
N ALA A 104 -9.93 19.12 -19.28
CA ALA A 104 -11.25 19.29 -18.68
C ALA A 104 -11.58 20.77 -18.42
N SER A 105 -12.88 21.10 -18.36
CA SER A 105 -13.33 22.45 -17.99
C SER A 105 -12.91 22.80 -16.55
N ASP A 106 -12.78 24.10 -16.27
CA ASP A 106 -12.32 24.57 -14.94
C ASP A 106 -13.23 24.09 -13.80
N LEU A 107 -14.54 24.04 -14.06
CA LEU A 107 -15.51 23.49 -13.10
C LEU A 107 -15.26 21.99 -12.84
N ALA A 108 -15.02 21.22 -13.88
CA ALA A 108 -14.71 19.78 -13.74
C ALA A 108 -13.39 19.57 -13.00
N LYS A 109 -12.34 20.35 -13.29
CA LYS A 109 -11.08 20.33 -12.56
C LYS A 109 -11.27 20.60 -11.08
N LEU A 110 -12.06 21.62 -10.74
CA LEU A 110 -12.36 21.96 -9.35
C LEU A 110 -13.07 20.80 -8.64
N LEU A 111 -14.05 20.18 -9.27
CA LEU A 111 -14.77 19.02 -8.72
C LEU A 111 -13.82 17.83 -8.50
N TYR A 112 -12.96 17.51 -9.45
CA TYR A 112 -11.98 16.44 -9.32
C TYR A 112 -10.96 16.72 -8.22
N LEU A 113 -10.50 17.96 -8.08
CA LEU A 113 -9.59 18.37 -7.01
C LEU A 113 -10.23 18.21 -5.62
N ILE A 114 -11.48 18.63 -5.47
CA ILE A 114 -12.22 18.46 -4.21
C ILE A 114 -12.38 16.96 -3.91
N LEU A 115 -12.85 16.17 -4.87
CA LEU A 115 -13.07 14.73 -4.69
C LEU A 115 -11.77 14.01 -4.32
N LEU A 116 -10.68 14.29 -5.04
CA LEU A 116 -9.36 13.71 -4.78
C LEU A 116 -8.85 14.13 -3.39
N SER A 117 -9.00 15.40 -3.01
CA SER A 117 -8.57 15.89 -1.71
C SER A 117 -9.33 15.22 -0.57
N VAL A 118 -10.64 15.05 -0.71
CA VAL A 118 -11.46 14.32 0.27
C VAL A 118 -10.99 12.86 0.36
N LEU A 119 -10.74 12.20 -0.77
CA LEU A 119 -10.25 10.82 -0.80
C LEU A 119 -8.90 10.70 -0.08
N VAL A 120 -7.94 11.60 -0.38
CA VAL A 120 -6.62 11.62 0.26
C VAL A 120 -6.75 11.81 1.78
N VAL A 121 -7.59 12.74 2.24
CA VAL A 121 -7.83 12.99 3.67
C VAL A 121 -8.44 11.76 4.34
N VAL A 122 -9.42 11.11 3.70
CA VAL A 122 -10.04 9.89 4.24
C VAL A 122 -9.01 8.76 4.37
N VAL A 123 -8.20 8.53 3.33
CA VAL A 123 -7.14 7.49 3.36
C VAL A 123 -6.10 7.78 4.44
N LEU A 124 -5.61 9.02 4.53
CA LEU A 124 -4.65 9.42 5.57
C LEU A 124 -5.23 9.27 6.97
N SER A 125 -6.50 9.65 7.16
CA SER A 125 -7.19 9.50 8.44
C SER A 125 -7.34 8.03 8.82
N ALA A 126 -7.70 7.17 7.89
CA ALA A 126 -7.78 5.72 8.12
C ALA A 126 -6.42 5.13 8.51
N ILE A 127 -5.35 5.49 7.79
CA ILE A 127 -3.98 5.05 8.10
C ILE A 127 -3.58 5.52 9.50
N PHE A 128 -3.88 6.77 9.86
CA PHE A 128 -3.58 7.34 11.18
C PHE A 128 -4.31 6.61 12.32
N VAL A 129 -5.60 6.34 12.14
CA VAL A 129 -6.40 5.59 13.14
C VAL A 129 -5.84 4.18 13.32
N MET A 130 -5.57 3.46 12.21
CA MET A 130 -4.98 2.11 12.28
C MET A 130 -3.60 2.10 12.95
N ALA A 131 -2.76 3.10 12.69
CA ALA A 131 -1.45 3.23 13.32
C ALA A 131 -1.58 3.44 14.84
N ARG A 132 -2.51 4.28 15.26
CA ARG A 132 -2.78 4.58 16.67
C ARG A 132 -3.32 3.35 17.42
N ASP A 133 -4.21 2.59 16.80
CA ASP A 133 -4.77 1.39 17.42
C ASP A 133 -3.71 0.29 17.56
N ALA A 134 -2.84 0.13 16.56
CA ALA A 134 -1.70 -0.80 16.64
C ALA A 134 -0.72 -0.43 17.76
N GLU A 135 -0.47 0.86 18.00
CA GLU A 135 0.34 1.32 19.14
C GLU A 135 -0.31 0.99 20.49
N ARG A 136 -1.61 1.26 20.62
CA ARG A 136 -2.36 0.96 21.84
C ARG A 136 -2.33 -0.53 22.17
N ASP A 137 -2.50 -1.38 21.16
CA ASP A 137 -2.45 -2.83 21.36
C ASP A 137 -1.04 -3.32 21.73
N ALA A 138 0.01 -2.70 21.19
CA ALA A 138 1.38 -3.00 21.58
C ALA A 138 1.65 -2.65 23.06
N ILE A 139 1.18 -1.50 23.53
CA ILE A 139 1.30 -1.08 24.92
C ILE A 139 0.52 -2.03 25.84
N ARG A 140 -0.71 -2.39 25.49
CA ARG A 140 -1.53 -3.34 26.27
C ARG A 140 -0.88 -4.71 26.40
N ARG A 141 -0.23 -5.21 25.33
CA ARG A 141 0.50 -6.49 25.35
C ARG A 141 1.74 -6.42 26.22
N ALA A 142 2.48 -5.30 26.21
CA ALA A 142 3.64 -5.08 27.05
C ALA A 142 3.24 -5.07 28.54
N GLN A 143 2.16 -4.39 28.90
CA GLN A 143 1.65 -4.34 30.27
C GLN A 143 1.21 -5.71 30.80
N ARG A 144 0.57 -6.55 29.96
CA ARG A 144 0.16 -7.91 30.38
C ARG A 144 1.34 -8.86 30.65
N LYS A 145 2.52 -8.61 30.07
CA LYS A 145 3.73 -9.42 30.32
C LYS A 145 4.43 -9.09 31.66
N HIS A 146 4.09 -7.98 32.27
CA HIS A 146 4.69 -7.53 33.55
C HIS A 146 3.81 -7.77 34.79
N ILE A 147 2.67 -8.44 34.62
CA ILE A 147 1.85 -8.87 35.76
C ILE A 147 2.32 -10.29 36.13
N PRO A 148 2.92 -10.47 37.35
CA PRO A 148 3.37 -11.79 37.80
C PRO A 148 2.22 -12.77 38.01
#